data_7f40c612360920b3fcfce3daa76cb13b
#
_entry.id   7f40c612360920b3fcfce3daa76cb13b
#
_cell.length_a   1.000
_cell.length_b   1.000
_cell.length_c   1.000
_cell.angle_alpha   90.00
_cell.angle_beta   90.00
_cell.angle_gamma   90.00
#
_symmetry.space_group_name_H-M   'P 1'
#
loop_
_entity.id
_entity.type
_entity.pdbx_description
1 polymer ?
#
loop_
_entity_poly.entity_id
_entity_poly.type
_entity_poly.pdbx_seq_one_letter_code
_entity_poly.pdbx_strand_id
1 'polypeptide(L)'
;MAHLDGLWGSIYSFEGGRYFTKLPRGLRRRTTVSFSAPLNAEAATTRRVREILLTLGEAAFRLRTGANLAKRILKTLSEDPFRTALVDPTGDTKTLRAGELLAISRALAQRWKRSLPERRVGVILPPGTAGTIANIGLLFAGKVPVNLNPTLSESAARACLKQAGIETILTGALIQTKCTKFPWTSRVVHIENEIANTPRSRKLRHLATAFLLPTSLLLRPTGLGKIDPDSEAALLFTSGTSGLPKGVPLSHRNLLANILQVSETGFADKDDRLLTALPLFHSFGLTMGLFFPLVMRRTIITVPSPLDCDKLTEAARADAPTVLLATPTFLRHYLKWVPRHAFGTLRRMVSGAEKLPFELRTALHARFGCEVLEGYGLTEAAPVVSLNLSMPARGIGAETIQHGSSDGSAGRLLPGIAMKLLDPETLAEAPGAQRGLLALRGGNLVAGYLGEQAKEKFRDGWYITGDVVRVDDSGFLFLEGRVSRFSKIGGEMVSHGAVEEAIAEAFSGQPGQDCVVGVPCPDKGEELVLLTTRSIDREALRRNLASRAVPNLWIPRTVIQVPQLPAFASGKLDLAGCLKLAEKAAAERLPRSPACID
;
A
#
# COMPACT_ATOMS: atom_id res chain seq x y z
N MET A 1 -10.70 -4.22 31.06
CA MET A 1 -9.81 -5.13 30.30
C MET A 1 -8.38 -4.67 30.42
N ALA A 2 -7.41 -5.58 30.28
CA ALA A 2 -5.99 -5.23 30.32
C ALA A 2 -5.30 -5.70 29.01
N HIS A 3 -4.40 -4.89 28.49
CA HIS A 3 -3.55 -5.20 27.35
C HIS A 3 -2.08 -5.18 27.80
N LEU A 4 -1.34 -6.22 27.46
CA LEU A 4 0.08 -6.36 27.74
C LEU A 4 0.89 -6.22 26.45
N ASP A 5 1.77 -5.23 26.39
CA ASP A 5 2.67 -4.99 25.25
C ASP A 5 4.12 -5.21 25.64
N GLY A 6 4.96 -5.61 24.67
CA GLY A 6 6.41 -5.77 24.84
C GLY A 6 6.86 -7.12 25.40
N LEU A 7 5.97 -8.09 25.64
CA LEU A 7 6.32 -9.43 26.14
C LEU A 7 6.91 -10.35 25.05
N TRP A 8 6.62 -10.09 23.78
CA TRP A 8 7.10 -10.93 22.68
C TRP A 8 8.64 -10.98 22.61
N GLY A 9 9.16 -12.19 22.58
CA GLY A 9 10.63 -12.44 22.63
C GLY A 9 11.23 -12.36 24.02
N SER A 10 10.44 -12.24 25.11
CA SER A 10 10.85 -12.49 26.49
C SER A 10 10.93 -14.00 26.74
N ILE A 11 11.48 -14.40 27.89
CA ILE A 11 11.44 -15.80 28.34
C ILE A 11 10.01 -16.33 28.48
N TYR A 12 9.05 -15.44 28.72
CA TYR A 12 7.62 -15.76 28.89
C TYR A 12 6.86 -15.87 27.56
N SER A 13 7.46 -15.56 26.42
CA SER A 13 6.79 -15.72 25.13
C SER A 13 7.07 -17.09 24.53
N PHE A 14 6.05 -17.68 23.89
CA PHE A 14 6.18 -18.95 23.18
C PHE A 14 6.83 -18.74 21.81
N GLU A 15 7.87 -19.50 21.48
CA GLU A 15 8.56 -19.43 20.18
C GLU A 15 9.12 -20.80 19.82
N GLY A 16 8.80 -21.31 18.63
CA GLY A 16 9.33 -22.58 18.13
C GLY A 16 9.01 -23.81 19.00
N GLY A 17 7.84 -23.85 19.60
CA GLY A 17 7.44 -24.96 20.49
C GLY A 17 8.05 -24.90 21.90
N ARG A 18 8.80 -23.83 22.26
CA ARG A 18 9.54 -23.73 23.52
C ARG A 18 9.05 -22.60 24.40
N TYR A 19 8.91 -22.90 25.69
CA TYR A 19 8.56 -21.96 26.74
C TYR A 19 9.67 -21.98 27.80
N PHE A 20 10.12 -20.85 28.29
CA PHE A 20 11.21 -20.68 29.28
C PHE A 20 12.62 -21.15 28.89
N THR A 21 12.78 -22.06 27.93
CA THR A 21 14.07 -22.69 27.58
C THR A 21 14.81 -21.98 26.45
N LYS A 22 14.34 -20.83 26.00
CA LYS A 22 14.97 -20.01 24.96
C LYS A 22 15.73 -18.83 25.55
N LEU A 23 16.79 -18.39 24.88
CA LEU A 23 17.47 -17.17 25.22
C LEU A 23 16.58 -15.95 24.92
N PRO A 24 16.36 -15.02 25.87
CA PRO A 24 15.59 -13.82 25.64
C PRO A 24 16.30 -12.93 24.61
N ARG A 25 15.54 -12.23 23.76
CA ARG A 25 16.08 -11.27 22.78
C ARG A 25 16.62 -9.97 23.42
N GLY A 26 16.76 -9.93 24.75
CA GLY A 26 17.29 -8.84 25.54
C GLY A 26 17.06 -9.04 27.02
N LEU A 27 18.02 -8.61 27.84
CA LEU A 27 17.98 -8.76 29.31
C LEU A 27 16.98 -7.81 29.98
N ARG A 28 16.73 -6.65 29.38
CA ARG A 28 15.76 -5.66 29.86
C ARG A 28 14.80 -5.30 28.74
N ARG A 29 13.50 -5.39 29.02
CA ARG A 29 12.43 -5.02 28.09
C ARG A 29 11.48 -4.07 28.76
N ARG A 30 11.07 -3.04 28.02
CA ARG A 30 9.96 -2.19 28.44
C ARG A 30 8.69 -2.95 28.15
N THR A 31 7.94 -3.25 29.20
CA THR A 31 6.60 -3.82 29.11
C THR A 31 5.60 -2.74 29.50
N THR A 32 4.54 -2.61 28.72
CA THR A 32 3.45 -1.68 28.98
C THR A 32 2.21 -2.47 29.32
N VAL A 33 1.56 -2.12 30.43
CA VAL A 33 0.24 -2.64 30.83
C VAL A 33 -0.75 -1.50 30.72
N SER A 34 -1.75 -1.67 29.87
CA SER A 34 -2.79 -0.68 29.66
C SER A 34 -4.14 -1.24 30.09
N PHE A 35 -4.96 -0.42 30.77
CA PHE A 35 -6.28 -0.79 31.25
C PHE A 35 -7.35 0.03 30.55
N SER A 36 -8.47 -0.60 30.18
CA SER A 36 -9.68 0.12 29.75
C SER A 36 -10.52 0.55 30.95
N ALA A 37 -11.45 1.44 30.72
CA ALA A 37 -12.59 1.59 31.62
C ALA A 37 -13.33 0.25 31.79
N PRO A 38 -14.05 0.04 32.92
CA PRO A 38 -14.92 -1.13 33.09
C PRO A 38 -15.93 -1.25 31.95
N LEU A 39 -16.21 -2.46 31.54
CA LEU A 39 -17.24 -2.78 30.55
C LEU A 39 -18.34 -3.59 31.22
N ASN A 40 -19.60 -3.20 31.05
CA ASN A 40 -20.74 -3.95 31.54
C ASN A 40 -20.81 -5.32 30.84
N ALA A 41 -21.22 -6.35 31.56
CA ALA A 41 -21.27 -7.72 31.05
C ALA A 41 -22.15 -7.85 29.80
N GLU A 42 -23.28 -7.17 29.75
CA GLU A 42 -24.21 -7.15 28.60
C GLU A 42 -23.60 -6.53 27.33
N ALA A 43 -22.70 -5.57 27.49
CA ALA A 43 -21.98 -4.92 26.38
C ALA A 43 -20.70 -5.65 25.97
N ALA A 44 -20.32 -6.75 26.65
CA ALA A 44 -19.07 -7.45 26.45
C ALA A 44 -19.14 -8.48 25.30
N THR A 45 -19.54 -8.06 24.13
CA THR A 45 -19.47 -8.89 22.92
C THR A 45 -18.02 -9.09 22.47
N THR A 46 -17.73 -10.20 21.77
CA THR A 46 -16.39 -10.51 21.22
C THR A 46 -15.84 -9.34 20.39
N ARG A 47 -16.67 -8.71 19.57
CA ARG A 47 -16.29 -7.56 18.73
C ARG A 47 -15.97 -6.32 19.56
N ARG A 48 -16.80 -5.99 20.55
CA ARG A 48 -16.56 -4.84 21.43
C ARG A 48 -15.29 -5.01 22.26
N VAL A 49 -15.07 -6.21 22.79
CA VAL A 49 -13.82 -6.56 23.50
C VAL A 49 -12.60 -6.37 22.59
N ARG A 50 -12.69 -6.85 21.33
CA ARG A 50 -11.61 -6.68 20.34
C ARG A 50 -11.33 -5.22 20.05
N GLU A 51 -12.33 -4.38 19.78
CA GLU A 51 -12.15 -2.93 19.55
C GLU A 51 -11.40 -2.25 20.69
N ILE A 52 -11.76 -2.56 21.93
CA ILE A 52 -11.10 -2.01 23.11
C ILE A 52 -9.64 -2.48 23.19
N LEU A 53 -9.38 -3.78 22.98
CA LEU A 53 -8.02 -4.32 22.99
C LEU A 53 -7.15 -3.74 21.88
N LEU A 54 -7.69 -3.55 20.67
CA LEU A 54 -7.00 -2.88 19.57
C LEU A 54 -6.65 -1.43 19.92
N THR A 55 -7.56 -0.71 20.58
CA THR A 55 -7.32 0.67 21.04
C THR A 55 -6.21 0.75 22.08
N LEU A 56 -6.19 -0.17 23.05
CA LEU A 56 -5.12 -0.24 24.05
C LEU A 56 -3.79 -0.65 23.41
N GLY A 57 -3.82 -1.58 22.45
CA GLY A 57 -2.66 -2.03 21.69
C GLY A 57 -2.06 -0.92 20.83
N GLU A 58 -2.88 -0.08 20.19
CA GLU A 58 -2.42 1.09 19.43
C GLU A 58 -1.64 2.06 20.32
N ALA A 59 -2.21 2.44 21.46
CA ALA A 59 -1.59 3.37 22.39
C ALA A 59 -0.24 2.83 22.91
N ALA A 60 -0.16 1.54 23.24
CA ALA A 60 1.08 0.90 23.68
C ALA A 60 2.12 0.82 22.55
N PHE A 61 1.70 0.46 21.33
CA PHE A 61 2.58 0.36 20.17
C PHE A 61 3.19 1.72 19.79
N ARG A 62 2.42 2.78 19.86
CA ARG A 62 2.86 4.15 19.56
C ARG A 62 4.03 4.58 20.44
N LEU A 63 4.08 4.15 21.71
CA LEU A 63 5.19 4.44 22.62
C LEU A 63 6.52 3.79 22.18
N ARG A 64 6.47 2.72 21.37
CA ARG A 64 7.66 2.00 20.86
C ARG A 64 8.22 2.59 19.56
N THR A 65 7.46 3.39 18.85
CA THR A 65 7.81 3.94 17.53
C THR A 65 8.46 5.32 17.58
N GLY A 66 9.22 5.60 18.64
CA GLY A 66 9.91 6.90 18.85
C GLY A 66 11.19 7.12 18.03
N ALA A 67 11.56 6.21 17.13
CA ALA A 67 12.74 6.34 16.28
C ALA A 67 12.39 6.87 14.89
N ASN A 68 13.33 7.57 14.24
CA ASN A 68 13.14 7.98 12.86
C ASN A 68 13.67 6.94 11.85
N LEU A 69 13.04 6.88 10.68
CA LEU A 69 13.35 5.93 9.61
C LEU A 69 14.79 6.04 9.11
N ALA A 70 15.29 7.26 8.88
CA ALA A 70 16.64 7.48 8.34
C ALA A 70 17.71 6.92 9.28
N LYS A 71 17.60 7.18 10.59
CA LYS A 71 18.47 6.60 11.62
C LYS A 71 18.39 5.08 11.61
N ARG A 72 17.18 4.50 11.48
CA ARG A 72 16.98 3.06 11.46
C ARG A 72 17.64 2.41 10.26
N ILE A 73 17.47 2.98 9.05
CA ILE A 73 18.10 2.48 7.83
C ILE A 73 19.64 2.56 7.94
N LEU A 74 20.19 3.70 8.40
CA LEU A 74 21.65 3.82 8.59
C LEU A 74 22.15 2.71 9.53
N LYS A 75 21.46 2.50 10.65
CA LYS A 75 21.80 1.46 11.62
C LYS A 75 21.83 0.07 10.97
N THR A 76 20.77 -0.32 10.28
CA THR A 76 20.65 -1.67 9.68
C THR A 76 21.64 -1.93 8.56
N LEU A 77 22.00 -0.88 7.78
CA LEU A 77 23.03 -0.98 6.73
C LEU A 77 24.46 -1.10 7.32
N SER A 78 24.72 -0.47 8.48
CA SER A 78 26.04 -0.50 9.12
C SER A 78 26.27 -1.73 10.00
N GLU A 79 25.21 -2.39 10.49
CA GLU A 79 25.34 -3.59 11.35
C GLU A 79 25.73 -4.86 10.56
N ASP A 80 25.45 -4.90 9.26
CA ASP A 80 25.84 -6.01 8.38
C ASP A 80 26.20 -5.46 6.98
N PRO A 81 27.37 -4.82 6.85
CA PRO A 81 27.77 -4.11 5.64
C PRO A 81 28.10 -5.04 4.46
N PHE A 82 28.39 -6.32 4.72
CA PHE A 82 28.72 -7.31 3.68
C PHE A 82 27.48 -7.94 3.05
N ARG A 83 26.33 -7.85 3.70
CA ARG A 83 25.08 -8.40 3.21
C ARG A 83 24.66 -7.77 1.89
N THR A 84 24.17 -8.58 0.95
CA THR A 84 23.50 -8.08 -0.25
C THR A 84 22.22 -7.34 0.15
N ALA A 85 22.16 -6.04 -0.12
CA ALA A 85 21.00 -5.22 0.15
C ALA A 85 20.06 -5.15 -1.05
N LEU A 86 20.61 -5.04 -2.25
CA LEU A 86 19.87 -4.87 -3.49
C LEU A 86 20.49 -5.67 -4.62
N VAL A 87 19.66 -6.32 -5.41
CA VAL A 87 19.99 -6.90 -6.71
C VAL A 87 19.15 -6.20 -7.77
N ASP A 88 19.82 -5.63 -8.77
CA ASP A 88 19.23 -4.94 -9.91
C ASP A 88 19.86 -5.53 -11.19
N PRO A 89 19.30 -6.60 -11.74
CA PRO A 89 19.89 -7.29 -12.90
C PRO A 89 19.94 -6.42 -14.15
N THR A 90 19.20 -5.31 -14.17
CA THR A 90 19.09 -4.39 -15.32
C THR A 90 20.03 -3.20 -15.25
N GLY A 91 20.66 -2.96 -14.09
CA GLY A 91 21.61 -1.87 -13.87
C GLY A 91 23.06 -2.27 -14.18
N ASP A 92 23.94 -1.28 -14.33
CA ASP A 92 25.39 -1.48 -14.49
C ASP A 92 26.00 -2.21 -13.29
N THR A 93 25.49 -1.95 -12.09
CA THR A 93 25.86 -2.63 -10.85
C THR A 93 24.77 -3.63 -10.49
N LYS A 94 24.95 -4.89 -10.88
CA LYS A 94 23.96 -5.96 -10.66
C LYS A 94 23.67 -6.22 -9.18
N THR A 95 24.64 -6.01 -8.30
CA THR A 95 24.49 -6.28 -6.86
C THR A 95 25.10 -5.16 -6.05
N LEU A 96 24.35 -4.66 -5.06
CA LEU A 96 24.79 -3.62 -4.13
C LEU A 96 24.76 -4.15 -2.69
N ARG A 97 25.92 -4.13 -2.03
CA ARG A 97 26.01 -4.50 -0.61
C ARG A 97 25.54 -3.37 0.29
N ALA A 98 25.13 -3.72 1.51
CA ALA A 98 24.63 -2.75 2.48
C ALA A 98 25.64 -1.64 2.79
N GLY A 99 26.93 -1.99 2.94
CA GLY A 99 28.02 -1.01 3.15
C GLY A 99 28.23 -0.09 1.95
N GLU A 100 28.10 -0.61 0.74
CA GLU A 100 28.23 0.18 -0.49
C GLU A 100 27.06 1.16 -0.65
N LEU A 101 25.82 0.67 -0.43
CA LEU A 101 24.63 1.53 -0.43
C LEU A 101 24.76 2.64 0.62
N LEU A 102 25.22 2.29 1.83
CA LEU A 102 25.45 3.25 2.90
C LEU A 102 26.49 4.30 2.51
N ALA A 103 27.62 3.87 1.93
CA ALA A 103 28.73 4.74 1.54
C ALA A 103 28.31 5.73 0.44
N ILE A 104 27.67 5.25 -0.62
CA ILE A 104 27.21 6.07 -1.74
C ILE A 104 26.14 7.06 -1.24
N SER A 105 25.12 6.58 -0.53
CA SER A 105 24.03 7.43 -0.02
C SER A 105 24.53 8.52 0.93
N ARG A 106 25.52 8.21 1.81
CA ARG A 106 26.14 9.22 2.69
C ARG A 106 26.98 10.23 1.92
N ALA A 107 27.70 9.79 0.91
CA ALA A 107 28.52 10.70 0.07
C ALA A 107 27.64 11.70 -0.67
N LEU A 108 26.53 11.23 -1.26
CA LEU A 108 25.55 12.08 -1.92
C LEU A 108 24.81 12.97 -0.91
N ALA A 109 24.41 12.44 0.23
CA ALA A 109 23.74 13.21 1.28
C ALA A 109 24.56 14.43 1.74
N GLN A 110 25.88 14.27 1.93
CA GLN A 110 26.76 15.40 2.26
C GLN A 110 26.80 16.47 1.18
N ARG A 111 26.75 16.09 -0.09
CA ARG A 111 26.69 17.00 -1.23
C ARG A 111 25.33 17.68 -1.30
N TRP A 112 24.24 16.92 -1.31
CA TRP A 112 22.88 17.42 -1.44
C TRP A 112 22.41 18.30 -0.29
N LYS A 113 22.94 18.09 0.91
CA LYS A 113 22.71 18.98 2.06
C LYS A 113 23.16 20.42 1.78
N ARG A 114 24.17 20.59 0.90
CA ARG A 114 24.73 21.91 0.53
C ARG A 114 24.19 22.41 -0.80
N SER A 115 23.97 21.51 -1.76
CA SER A 115 23.62 21.87 -3.13
C SER A 115 22.12 21.93 -3.40
N LEU A 116 21.29 21.31 -2.58
CA LEU A 116 19.83 21.35 -2.69
C LEU A 116 19.28 22.20 -1.55
N PRO A 117 18.86 23.46 -1.78
CA PRO A 117 18.35 24.33 -0.71
C PRO A 117 16.97 23.89 -0.22
N GLU A 118 16.12 23.39 -1.11
CA GLU A 118 14.74 23.02 -0.83
C GLU A 118 14.62 21.77 0.08
N ARG A 119 13.55 21.72 0.86
CA ARG A 119 13.25 20.59 1.75
C ARG A 119 12.74 19.38 0.96
N ARG A 120 11.84 19.60 0.00
CA ARG A 120 11.24 18.56 -0.84
C ARG A 120 11.92 18.51 -2.19
N VAL A 121 12.31 17.32 -2.63
CA VAL A 121 12.99 17.10 -3.90
C VAL A 121 12.20 16.06 -4.69
N GLY A 122 11.81 16.41 -5.91
CA GLY A 122 11.12 15.49 -6.82
C GLY A 122 12.04 14.33 -7.21
N VAL A 123 11.50 13.12 -7.28
CA VAL A 123 12.21 11.92 -7.73
C VAL A 123 11.37 11.25 -8.80
N ILE A 124 11.94 11.10 -10.00
CA ILE A 124 11.34 10.36 -11.11
C ILE A 124 12.33 9.28 -11.53
N LEU A 125 12.31 8.17 -10.80
CA LEU A 125 13.20 7.02 -11.01
C LEU A 125 12.40 5.73 -10.83
N PRO A 126 12.66 4.69 -11.63
CA PRO A 126 12.06 3.38 -11.44
C PRO A 126 12.59 2.71 -10.15
N PRO A 127 11.96 1.65 -9.69
CA PRO A 127 12.59 0.75 -8.73
C PRO A 127 13.91 0.22 -9.31
N GLY A 128 14.96 0.22 -8.50
CA GLY A 128 16.32 -0.14 -8.92
C GLY A 128 17.38 0.58 -8.11
N THR A 129 18.63 0.42 -8.51
CA THR A 129 19.80 0.99 -7.83
C THR A 129 19.71 2.52 -7.73
N ALA A 130 19.40 3.21 -8.82
CA ALA A 130 19.30 4.67 -8.87
C ALA A 130 18.17 5.20 -7.95
N GLY A 131 16.96 4.61 -8.05
CA GLY A 131 15.82 4.98 -7.21
C GLY A 131 16.08 4.74 -5.73
N THR A 132 16.74 3.64 -5.38
CA THR A 132 17.13 3.32 -4.00
C THR A 132 18.13 4.34 -3.46
N ILE A 133 19.22 4.61 -4.18
CA ILE A 133 20.26 5.57 -3.77
C ILE A 133 19.67 6.99 -3.63
N ALA A 134 18.80 7.41 -4.55
CA ALA A 134 18.15 8.73 -4.50
C ALA A 134 17.31 8.90 -3.23
N ASN A 135 16.40 7.93 -2.96
CA ASN A 135 15.53 8.01 -1.79
C ASN A 135 16.34 7.98 -0.47
N ILE A 136 17.30 7.06 -0.34
CA ILE A 136 18.12 6.95 0.88
C ILE A 136 19.05 8.14 1.04
N GLY A 137 19.67 8.62 -0.05
CA GLY A 137 20.55 9.78 -0.03
C GLY A 137 19.82 11.06 0.38
N LEU A 138 18.62 11.29 -0.13
CA LEU A 138 17.77 12.42 0.28
C LEU A 138 17.36 12.33 1.76
N LEU A 139 16.92 11.16 2.23
CA LEU A 139 16.63 10.94 3.65
C LEU A 139 17.85 11.21 4.54
N PHE A 140 19.04 10.78 4.14
CA PHE A 140 20.28 11.03 4.89
C PHE A 140 20.72 12.49 4.82
N ALA A 141 20.32 13.23 3.78
CA ALA A 141 20.53 14.67 3.70
C ALA A 141 19.52 15.48 4.56
N GLY A 142 18.54 14.82 5.19
CA GLY A 142 17.44 15.47 5.89
C GLY A 142 16.43 16.12 4.94
N LYS A 143 16.37 15.64 3.71
CA LYS A 143 15.43 16.06 2.66
C LYS A 143 14.27 15.09 2.56
N VAL A 144 13.20 15.52 1.93
CA VAL A 144 11.98 14.73 1.69
C VAL A 144 11.95 14.32 0.22
N PRO A 145 12.15 13.02 -0.10
CA PRO A 145 11.92 12.53 -1.45
C PRO A 145 10.43 12.59 -1.79
N VAL A 146 10.11 13.20 -2.93
CA VAL A 146 8.76 13.24 -3.49
C VAL A 146 8.76 12.40 -4.76
N ASN A 147 8.40 11.11 -4.62
CA ASN A 147 8.37 10.22 -5.77
C ASN A 147 7.15 10.56 -6.64
N LEU A 148 7.40 11.06 -7.85
CA LEU A 148 6.40 11.53 -8.79
C LEU A 148 6.10 10.47 -9.85
N ASN A 149 4.84 10.34 -10.19
CA ASN A 149 4.41 9.44 -11.27
C ASN A 149 4.60 10.14 -12.64
N PRO A 150 5.50 9.64 -13.51
CA PRO A 150 5.76 10.24 -14.82
C PRO A 150 4.62 10.07 -15.83
N THR A 151 3.63 9.22 -15.54
CA THR A 151 2.51 8.93 -16.44
C THR A 151 1.27 9.78 -16.17
N LEU A 152 1.33 10.71 -15.21
CA LEU A 152 0.26 11.67 -14.96
C LEU A 152 0.03 12.58 -16.17
N SER A 153 -1.19 13.07 -16.33
CA SER A 153 -1.45 14.16 -17.25
C SER A 153 -0.62 15.40 -16.89
N GLU A 154 -0.29 16.23 -17.86
CA GLU A 154 0.51 17.44 -17.61
C GLU A 154 -0.11 18.33 -16.53
N SER A 155 -1.43 18.51 -16.56
CA SER A 155 -2.17 19.30 -15.57
C SER A 155 -2.05 18.73 -14.16
N ALA A 156 -2.20 17.41 -14.01
CA ALA A 156 -2.06 16.72 -12.72
C ALA A 156 -0.60 16.78 -12.21
N ALA A 157 0.37 16.60 -13.10
CA ALA A 157 1.78 16.69 -12.73
C ALA A 157 2.16 18.13 -12.28
N ARG A 158 1.70 19.16 -12.99
CA ARG A 158 1.87 20.58 -12.58
C ARG A 158 1.23 20.86 -11.23
N ALA A 159 0.04 20.29 -10.98
CA ALA A 159 -0.63 20.42 -9.68
C ALA A 159 0.21 19.80 -8.55
N CYS A 160 0.77 18.61 -8.77
CA CYS A 160 1.66 17.95 -7.79
C CYS A 160 2.91 18.78 -7.51
N LEU A 161 3.59 19.27 -8.55
CA LEU A 161 4.79 20.10 -8.44
C LEU A 161 4.50 21.38 -7.63
N LYS A 162 3.41 22.08 -7.99
CA LYS A 162 3.00 23.31 -7.31
C LYS A 162 2.62 23.05 -5.84
N GLN A 163 1.81 22.03 -5.58
CA GLN A 163 1.34 21.69 -4.23
C GLN A 163 2.50 21.31 -3.31
N ALA A 164 3.49 20.58 -3.82
CA ALA A 164 4.66 20.15 -3.06
C ALA A 164 5.78 21.22 -3.00
N GLY A 165 5.71 22.28 -3.80
CA GLY A 165 6.78 23.29 -3.92
C GLY A 165 8.07 22.69 -4.48
N ILE A 166 7.97 21.86 -5.54
CA ILE A 166 9.13 21.19 -6.14
C ILE A 166 9.83 22.13 -7.14
N GLU A 167 11.09 22.42 -6.86
CA GLU A 167 11.97 23.20 -7.73
C GLU A 167 13.02 22.32 -8.41
N THR A 168 13.50 21.28 -7.73
CA THR A 168 14.47 20.33 -8.27
C THR A 168 13.88 18.94 -8.44
N ILE A 169 14.17 18.29 -9.57
CA ILE A 169 13.83 16.90 -9.85
C ILE A 169 15.09 16.08 -10.08
N LEU A 170 15.26 15.02 -9.28
CA LEU A 170 16.23 13.96 -9.48
C LEU A 170 15.66 12.90 -10.42
N THR A 171 16.36 12.63 -11.52
CA THR A 171 15.94 11.63 -12.52
C THR A 171 17.16 11.01 -13.21
N GLY A 172 16.94 10.10 -14.17
CA GLY A 172 17.93 9.60 -15.09
C GLY A 172 17.83 10.28 -16.47
N ALA A 173 18.92 10.46 -17.17
CA ALA A 173 18.95 11.09 -18.49
C ALA A 173 18.01 10.38 -19.48
N LEU A 174 18.03 9.04 -19.52
CA LEU A 174 17.13 8.25 -20.37
C LEU A 174 15.65 8.39 -19.99
N ILE A 175 15.35 8.61 -18.71
CA ILE A 175 13.96 8.79 -18.25
C ILE A 175 13.46 10.16 -18.70
N GLN A 176 14.27 11.20 -18.55
CA GLN A 176 13.93 12.53 -18.99
C GLN A 176 13.61 12.56 -20.50
N THR A 177 14.41 11.88 -21.32
CA THR A 177 14.18 11.82 -22.78
C THR A 177 12.91 11.02 -23.14
N LYS A 178 12.55 9.99 -22.38
CA LYS A 178 11.34 9.18 -22.61
C LYS A 178 10.06 9.88 -22.13
N CYS A 179 10.13 10.68 -21.08
CA CYS A 179 8.97 11.36 -20.48
C CYS A 179 8.82 12.79 -20.98
N THR A 180 8.73 12.97 -22.30
CA THR A 180 8.68 14.29 -22.97
C THR A 180 7.47 15.14 -22.59
N LYS A 181 6.35 14.51 -22.23
CA LYS A 181 5.10 15.19 -21.82
C LYS A 181 5.09 15.60 -20.34
N PHE A 182 6.07 15.18 -19.55
CA PHE A 182 6.14 15.57 -18.15
C PHE A 182 6.61 17.02 -18.04
N PRO A 183 5.99 17.87 -17.19
CA PRO A 183 6.36 19.28 -17.03
C PRO A 183 7.61 19.42 -16.15
N TRP A 184 8.77 19.18 -16.73
CA TRP A 184 10.05 19.27 -16.02
C TRP A 184 10.28 20.67 -15.45
N THR A 185 10.84 20.74 -14.24
CA THR A 185 11.25 21.99 -13.61
C THR A 185 12.53 22.54 -14.27
N SER A 186 12.87 23.79 -13.99
CA SER A 186 14.11 24.42 -14.51
C SER A 186 15.37 23.73 -14.00
N ARG A 187 15.28 23.03 -12.86
CA ARG A 187 16.40 22.32 -12.25
C ARG A 187 16.18 20.81 -12.25
N VAL A 188 16.78 20.15 -13.24
CA VAL A 188 16.81 18.70 -13.36
C VAL A 188 18.23 18.21 -13.05
N VAL A 189 18.33 17.21 -12.17
CA VAL A 189 19.60 16.62 -11.73
C VAL A 189 19.62 15.16 -12.12
N HIS A 190 20.60 14.76 -12.91
CA HIS A 190 20.76 13.37 -13.33
C HIS A 190 21.57 12.59 -12.30
N ILE A 191 20.98 11.51 -11.79
CA ILE A 191 21.56 10.71 -10.71
C ILE A 191 22.88 10.06 -11.11
N GLU A 192 23.03 9.70 -12.40
CA GLU A 192 24.25 9.12 -12.95
C GLU A 192 25.42 10.09 -12.80
N ASN A 193 25.20 11.36 -13.12
CA ASN A 193 26.21 12.43 -12.99
C ASN A 193 26.55 12.66 -11.51
N GLU A 194 25.57 12.62 -10.62
CA GLU A 194 25.81 12.77 -9.18
C GLU A 194 26.68 11.64 -8.63
N ILE A 195 26.42 10.41 -9.06
CA ILE A 195 27.23 9.24 -8.67
C ILE A 195 28.63 9.28 -9.28
N ALA A 196 28.73 9.62 -10.58
CA ALA A 196 30.01 9.71 -11.30
C ALA A 196 30.91 10.83 -10.73
N ASN A 197 30.34 12.01 -10.49
CA ASN A 197 31.04 13.18 -9.95
C ASN A 197 31.36 13.07 -8.45
N THR A 198 30.96 11.98 -7.77
CA THR A 198 31.37 11.75 -6.39
C THR A 198 32.78 11.19 -6.36
N PRO A 199 33.77 11.90 -5.77
CA PRO A 199 35.17 11.47 -5.77
C PRO A 199 35.35 10.04 -5.21
N ARG A 200 36.17 9.24 -5.89
CA ARG A 200 36.47 7.86 -5.45
C ARG A 200 37.01 7.83 -4.02
N SER A 201 37.87 8.78 -3.66
CA SER A 201 38.41 8.91 -2.29
C SER A 201 37.30 9.11 -1.24
N ARG A 202 36.26 9.87 -1.58
CA ARG A 202 35.10 10.07 -0.68
C ARG A 202 34.28 8.79 -0.55
N LYS A 203 34.01 8.09 -1.66
CA LYS A 203 33.33 6.78 -1.62
C LYS A 203 34.10 5.78 -0.77
N LEU A 204 35.42 5.65 -0.98
CA LEU A 204 36.29 4.77 -0.20
C LEU A 204 36.33 5.14 1.28
N ARG A 205 36.42 6.43 1.63
CA ARG A 205 36.35 6.88 3.02
C ARG A 205 35.03 6.50 3.69
N HIS A 206 33.88 6.72 3.02
CA HIS A 206 32.59 6.32 3.57
C HIS A 206 32.44 4.81 3.65
N LEU A 207 32.98 4.08 2.69
CA LEU A 207 33.03 2.63 2.71
C LEU A 207 33.87 2.13 3.89
N ALA A 208 35.10 2.60 4.04
CA ALA A 208 35.96 2.25 5.16
C ALA A 208 35.28 2.56 6.51
N THR A 209 34.67 3.74 6.65
CA THR A 209 33.95 4.09 7.88
C THR A 209 32.72 3.17 8.12
N ALA A 210 32.02 2.73 7.07
CA ALA A 210 30.89 1.80 7.20
C ALA A 210 31.32 0.42 7.73
N PHE A 211 32.53 -0.02 7.39
CA PHE A 211 33.08 -1.31 7.84
C PHE A 211 33.83 -1.24 9.19
N LEU A 212 34.47 -0.11 9.48
CA LEU A 212 35.40 -0.01 10.62
C LEU A 212 34.78 0.67 11.85
N LEU A 213 33.76 1.54 11.68
CA LEU A 213 33.25 2.33 12.79
C LEU A 213 31.93 1.75 13.34
N PRO A 214 31.78 1.72 14.68
CA PRO A 214 30.52 1.43 15.31
C PRO A 214 29.43 2.38 14.85
N THR A 215 28.20 1.90 14.74
CA THR A 215 27.03 2.69 14.29
C THR A 215 26.86 4.00 15.06
N SER A 216 27.16 4.02 16.36
CA SER A 216 27.08 5.22 17.21
C SER A 216 28.00 6.35 16.74
N LEU A 217 29.20 6.02 16.25
CA LEU A 217 30.15 6.98 15.70
C LEU A 217 29.76 7.43 14.28
N LEU A 218 29.12 6.54 13.50
CA LEU A 218 28.60 6.89 12.18
C LEU A 218 27.43 7.87 12.25
N LEU A 219 26.61 7.79 13.30
CA LEU A 219 25.42 8.63 13.48
C LEU A 219 25.76 10.08 13.89
N ARG A 220 26.80 10.28 14.71
CA ARG A 220 27.14 11.61 15.28
C ARG A 220 27.28 12.71 14.23
N PRO A 221 28.08 12.55 13.15
CA PRO A 221 28.30 13.64 12.18
C PRO A 221 27.12 13.85 11.21
N THR A 222 26.13 12.95 11.17
CA THR A 222 25.03 13.02 10.20
C THR A 222 23.91 13.94 10.64
N GLY A 223 23.73 14.13 11.94
CA GLY A 223 22.57 14.84 12.51
C GLY A 223 21.26 14.03 12.49
N LEU A 224 21.26 12.81 11.92
CA LEU A 224 20.06 11.97 11.79
C LEU A 224 19.43 11.60 13.15
N GLY A 225 20.23 11.56 14.21
CA GLY A 225 19.73 11.30 15.56
C GLY A 225 18.81 12.40 16.12
N LYS A 226 18.85 13.62 15.53
CA LYS A 226 18.07 14.78 15.96
C LYS A 226 16.79 15.01 15.13
N ILE A 227 16.58 14.22 14.07
CA ILE A 227 15.37 14.32 13.26
C ILE A 227 14.17 13.86 14.07
N ASP A 228 13.16 14.73 14.16
CA ASP A 228 11.90 14.41 14.82
C ASP A 228 11.20 13.26 14.07
N PRO A 229 10.81 12.18 14.77
CA PRO A 229 10.05 11.07 14.17
C PRO A 229 8.75 11.49 13.49
N ASP A 230 8.12 12.57 13.93
CA ASP A 230 6.87 13.09 13.36
C ASP A 230 7.09 14.04 12.18
N SER A 231 8.36 14.39 11.88
CA SER A 231 8.67 15.16 10.67
C SER A 231 8.50 14.32 9.40
N GLU A 232 8.18 15.00 8.31
CA GLU A 232 7.95 14.40 6.98
C GLU A 232 9.21 13.69 6.46
N ALA A 233 9.07 12.43 6.06
CA ALA A 233 10.12 11.58 5.51
C ALA A 233 9.92 11.28 4.03
N ALA A 234 8.69 11.29 3.54
CA ALA A 234 8.35 11.17 2.13
C ALA A 234 7.02 11.86 1.84
N LEU A 235 6.83 12.32 0.60
CA LEU A 235 5.54 12.81 0.13
C LEU A 235 5.13 11.99 -1.08
N LEU A 236 3.92 11.45 -1.04
CA LEU A 236 3.31 10.73 -2.15
C LEU A 236 2.00 11.41 -2.57
N PHE A 237 1.62 11.23 -3.82
CA PHE A 237 0.35 11.73 -4.34
C PHE A 237 -0.61 10.59 -4.64
N THR A 238 -1.86 10.74 -4.19
CA THR A 238 -2.95 9.81 -4.51
C THR A 238 -3.87 10.43 -5.56
N SER A 239 -4.40 9.61 -6.47
CA SER A 239 -5.50 10.01 -7.34
C SER A 239 -6.74 10.22 -6.48
N GLY A 240 -7.05 11.46 -6.16
CA GLY A 240 -8.29 11.79 -5.44
C GLY A 240 -9.52 11.49 -6.29
N THR A 241 -10.62 11.06 -5.64
CA THR A 241 -11.94 10.94 -6.29
C THR A 241 -12.47 12.27 -6.85
N SER A 242 -11.89 13.39 -6.44
CA SER A 242 -12.25 14.77 -6.86
C SER A 242 -11.40 15.34 -8.01
N GLY A 243 -10.61 14.52 -8.70
CA GLY A 243 -9.90 14.88 -9.93
C GLY A 243 -8.45 15.36 -9.75
N LEU A 244 -8.10 16.16 -8.76
CA LEU A 244 -6.71 16.58 -8.51
C LEU A 244 -6.01 15.66 -7.50
N PRO A 245 -4.72 15.33 -7.73
CA PRO A 245 -3.95 14.53 -6.79
C PRO A 245 -3.83 15.19 -5.42
N LYS A 246 -3.99 14.39 -4.35
CA LYS A 246 -3.81 14.82 -2.96
C LYS A 246 -2.44 14.42 -2.46
N GLY A 247 -1.69 15.36 -1.90
CA GLY A 247 -0.40 15.10 -1.28
C GLY A 247 -0.56 14.46 0.10
N VAL A 248 0.05 13.30 0.30
CA VAL A 248 0.06 12.53 1.55
C VAL A 248 1.45 12.63 2.18
N PRO A 249 1.64 13.49 3.19
CA PRO A 249 2.92 13.62 3.89
C PRO A 249 3.12 12.46 4.87
N LEU A 250 4.05 11.56 4.54
CA LEU A 250 4.40 10.42 5.38
C LEU A 250 5.55 10.79 6.31
N SER A 251 5.33 10.73 7.62
CA SER A 251 6.37 10.99 8.61
C SER A 251 7.33 9.80 8.75
N HIS A 252 8.50 10.04 9.33
CA HIS A 252 9.43 8.97 9.71
C HIS A 252 8.76 7.94 10.62
N ARG A 253 7.90 8.40 11.54
CA ARG A 253 7.11 7.52 12.42
C ARG A 253 6.13 6.68 11.63
N ASN A 254 5.36 7.27 10.71
CA ASN A 254 4.35 6.55 9.94
C ASN A 254 4.97 5.36 9.19
N LEU A 255 6.04 5.61 8.45
CA LEU A 255 6.74 4.59 7.68
C LEU A 255 7.37 3.50 8.59
N LEU A 256 8.07 3.91 9.64
CA LEU A 256 8.72 2.96 10.54
C LEU A 256 7.71 2.15 11.36
N ALA A 257 6.61 2.78 11.82
CA ALA A 257 5.55 2.09 12.53
C ALA A 257 4.94 0.99 11.65
N ASN A 258 4.62 1.28 10.39
CA ASN A 258 4.06 0.29 9.48
C ASN A 258 5.02 -0.87 9.21
N ILE A 259 6.31 -0.58 9.00
CA ILE A 259 7.34 -1.61 8.84
C ILE A 259 7.41 -2.53 10.07
N LEU A 260 7.38 -1.96 11.27
CA LEU A 260 7.42 -2.74 12.51
C LEU A 260 6.13 -3.54 12.73
N GLN A 261 4.97 -2.96 12.41
CA GLN A 261 3.67 -3.65 12.46
C GLN A 261 3.66 -4.90 11.58
N VAL A 262 4.10 -4.77 10.32
CA VAL A 262 4.23 -5.92 9.42
C VAL A 262 5.26 -6.92 9.94
N SER A 263 6.39 -6.47 10.48
CA SER A 263 7.43 -7.38 10.98
C SER A 263 6.97 -8.19 12.20
N GLU A 264 6.11 -7.63 13.05
CA GLU A 264 5.58 -8.33 14.23
C GLU A 264 4.58 -9.43 13.89
N THR A 265 4.01 -9.43 12.70
CA THR A 265 3.15 -10.53 12.23
C THR A 265 3.93 -11.80 11.90
N GLY A 266 5.25 -11.75 11.83
CA GLY A 266 6.06 -12.85 11.33
C GLY A 266 5.94 -13.07 9.82
N PHE A 267 5.44 -12.08 9.10
CA PHE A 267 5.22 -12.13 7.64
C PHE A 267 6.46 -12.53 6.85
N ALA A 268 7.64 -12.04 7.23
CA ALA A 268 8.87 -12.26 6.48
C ALA A 268 9.94 -12.93 7.36
N ASP A 269 10.50 -14.02 6.87
CA ASP A 269 11.59 -14.73 7.51
C ASP A 269 12.92 -13.98 7.32
N LYS A 270 13.95 -14.36 8.12
CA LYS A 270 15.26 -13.68 8.08
C LYS A 270 15.95 -13.78 6.73
N ASP A 271 15.75 -14.89 6.04
CA ASP A 271 16.42 -15.21 4.77
C ASP A 271 15.58 -14.87 3.55
N ASP A 272 14.46 -14.15 3.74
CA ASP A 272 13.60 -13.77 2.62
C ASP A 272 14.29 -12.81 1.66
N ARG A 273 14.08 -13.07 0.37
CA ARG A 273 14.51 -12.29 -0.78
C ARG A 273 13.26 -11.78 -1.50
N LEU A 274 13.06 -10.46 -1.45
CA LEU A 274 11.83 -9.84 -1.95
C LEU A 274 11.99 -9.40 -3.40
N LEU A 275 11.24 -10.02 -4.31
CA LEU A 275 11.14 -9.58 -5.70
C LEU A 275 10.02 -8.55 -5.82
N THR A 276 10.34 -7.41 -6.41
CA THR A 276 9.39 -6.33 -6.63
C THR A 276 9.71 -5.54 -7.90
N ALA A 277 8.65 -5.17 -8.61
CA ALA A 277 8.69 -4.21 -9.72
C ALA A 277 7.72 -3.05 -9.45
N LEU A 278 7.22 -2.93 -8.20
CA LEU A 278 6.24 -1.92 -7.82
C LEU A 278 6.86 -0.51 -7.87
N PRO A 279 6.20 0.46 -8.53
CA PRO A 279 6.70 1.82 -8.64
C PRO A 279 6.89 2.50 -7.28
N LEU A 280 7.98 3.27 -7.13
CA LEU A 280 8.30 3.97 -5.88
C LEU A 280 7.37 5.17 -5.58
N PHE A 281 6.63 5.65 -6.57
CA PHE A 281 5.60 6.67 -6.36
C PHE A 281 4.28 6.12 -5.78
N HIS A 282 4.19 4.81 -5.55
CA HIS A 282 3.13 4.18 -4.78
C HIS A 282 3.65 3.74 -3.41
N SER A 283 2.84 3.95 -2.38
CA SER A 283 3.20 3.63 -0.99
C SER A 283 3.54 2.14 -0.80
N PHE A 284 2.90 1.24 -1.55
CA PHE A 284 3.21 -0.20 -1.53
C PHE A 284 4.65 -0.46 -2.04
N GLY A 285 5.04 0.14 -3.17
CA GLY A 285 6.40 0.04 -3.69
C GLY A 285 7.43 0.72 -2.79
N LEU A 286 7.15 1.93 -2.32
CA LEU A 286 8.07 2.69 -1.48
C LEU A 286 8.29 2.05 -0.11
N THR A 287 7.22 1.70 0.60
CA THR A 287 7.35 1.16 1.96
C THR A 287 7.71 -0.32 1.93
N MET A 288 6.94 -1.16 1.26
CA MET A 288 7.13 -2.61 1.29
C MET A 288 8.18 -3.09 0.31
N GLY A 289 8.34 -2.41 -0.84
CA GLY A 289 9.34 -2.76 -1.86
C GLY A 289 10.74 -2.20 -1.54
N LEU A 290 10.85 -1.06 -0.84
CA LEU A 290 12.13 -0.41 -0.57
C LEU A 290 12.47 -0.34 0.93
N PHE A 291 11.67 0.36 1.74
CA PHE A 291 12.07 0.63 3.13
C PHE A 291 11.95 -0.59 4.04
N PHE A 292 10.91 -1.41 3.92
CA PHE A 292 10.72 -2.62 4.73
C PHE A 292 11.93 -3.58 4.62
N PRO A 293 12.35 -4.00 3.42
CA PRO A 293 13.49 -4.91 3.32
C PRO A 293 14.79 -4.29 3.82
N LEU A 294 15.04 -2.99 3.64
CA LEU A 294 16.23 -2.34 4.17
C LEU A 294 16.23 -2.30 5.70
N VAL A 295 15.10 -1.96 6.33
CA VAL A 295 14.96 -1.92 7.79
C VAL A 295 15.01 -3.31 8.40
N MET A 296 14.45 -4.32 7.72
CA MET A 296 14.38 -5.69 8.19
C MET A 296 15.57 -6.55 7.74
N ARG A 297 16.57 -5.95 7.07
CA ARG A 297 17.77 -6.62 6.54
C ARG A 297 17.46 -7.75 5.57
N ARG A 298 16.48 -7.54 4.69
CA ARG A 298 16.15 -8.46 3.62
C ARG A 298 16.83 -8.02 2.32
N THR A 299 17.05 -8.95 1.42
CA THR A 299 17.54 -8.64 0.07
C THR A 299 16.38 -8.17 -0.79
N ILE A 300 16.56 -7.05 -1.47
CA ILE A 300 15.66 -6.56 -2.51
C ILE A 300 16.14 -7.11 -3.84
N ILE A 301 15.26 -7.74 -4.60
CA ILE A 301 15.45 -8.05 -6.02
C ILE A 301 14.46 -7.15 -6.77
N THR A 302 14.94 -6.33 -7.69
CA THR A 302 14.10 -5.32 -8.32
C THR A 302 14.16 -5.38 -9.84
N VAL A 303 13.02 -5.10 -10.47
CA VAL A 303 12.90 -4.96 -11.93
C VAL A 303 12.24 -3.62 -12.21
N PRO A 304 12.74 -2.84 -13.19
CA PRO A 304 12.28 -1.45 -13.42
C PRO A 304 10.82 -1.31 -13.82
N SER A 305 10.24 -2.32 -14.46
CA SER A 305 8.86 -2.31 -14.93
C SER A 305 8.13 -3.61 -14.56
N PRO A 306 6.93 -3.51 -13.99
CA PRO A 306 6.12 -4.69 -13.69
C PRO A 306 5.56 -5.39 -14.93
N LEU A 307 5.63 -4.75 -16.10
CA LEU A 307 5.15 -5.31 -17.36
C LEU A 307 6.25 -6.06 -18.13
N ASP A 308 7.51 -5.97 -17.72
CA ASP A 308 8.64 -6.63 -18.33
C ASP A 308 8.81 -8.05 -17.76
N CYS A 309 8.02 -9.00 -18.28
CA CYS A 309 8.02 -10.37 -17.80
C CYS A 309 9.33 -11.11 -18.09
N ASP A 310 10.07 -10.72 -19.14
CA ASP A 310 11.35 -11.35 -19.49
C ASP A 310 12.41 -11.04 -18.43
N LYS A 311 12.56 -9.75 -18.09
CA LYS A 311 13.46 -9.34 -17.01
C LYS A 311 13.03 -9.86 -15.65
N LEU A 312 11.72 -9.93 -15.39
CA LEU A 312 11.20 -10.52 -14.15
C LEU A 312 11.55 -12.02 -14.06
N THR A 313 11.42 -12.73 -15.18
CA THR A 313 11.79 -14.15 -15.29
C THR A 313 13.29 -14.37 -15.10
N GLU A 314 14.13 -13.53 -15.73
CA GLU A 314 15.58 -13.57 -15.59
C GLU A 314 16.00 -13.34 -14.13
N ALA A 315 15.47 -12.27 -13.50
CA ALA A 315 15.73 -11.94 -12.10
C ALA A 315 15.29 -13.07 -11.16
N ALA A 316 14.11 -13.66 -11.40
CA ALA A 316 13.60 -14.73 -10.57
C ALA A 316 14.46 -16.00 -10.66
N ARG A 317 14.98 -16.34 -11.84
CA ARG A 317 15.88 -17.49 -12.03
C ARG A 317 17.27 -17.27 -11.42
N ALA A 318 17.84 -16.09 -11.65
CA ALA A 318 19.20 -15.79 -11.21
C ALA A 318 19.29 -15.61 -9.69
N ASP A 319 18.28 -15.02 -9.08
CA ASP A 319 18.35 -14.49 -7.72
C ASP A 319 17.46 -15.20 -6.71
N ALA A 320 16.76 -16.24 -7.10
CA ALA A 320 15.98 -17.12 -6.23
C ALA A 320 15.12 -16.36 -5.19
N PRO A 321 14.14 -15.53 -5.62
CA PRO A 321 13.26 -14.82 -4.70
C PRO A 321 12.38 -15.78 -3.91
N THR A 322 12.03 -15.41 -2.68
CA THR A 322 11.13 -16.20 -1.83
C THR A 322 9.77 -15.53 -1.63
N VAL A 323 9.71 -14.22 -1.84
CA VAL A 323 8.48 -13.40 -1.72
C VAL A 323 8.37 -12.49 -2.94
N LEU A 324 7.21 -12.48 -3.58
CA LEU A 324 6.86 -11.54 -4.65
C LEU A 324 5.81 -10.55 -4.16
N LEU A 325 6.04 -9.25 -4.40
CA LEU A 325 5.07 -8.18 -4.13
C LEU A 325 4.48 -7.70 -5.46
N ALA A 326 3.16 -7.78 -5.63
CA ALA A 326 2.50 -7.33 -6.85
C ALA A 326 1.04 -6.92 -6.60
N THR A 327 0.41 -6.27 -7.59
CA THR A 327 -1.04 -6.04 -7.59
C THR A 327 -1.75 -7.18 -8.33
N PRO A 328 -3.06 -7.41 -8.13
CA PRO A 328 -3.82 -8.39 -8.92
C PRO A 328 -3.68 -8.18 -10.42
N THR A 329 -3.65 -6.94 -10.88
CA THR A 329 -3.44 -6.60 -12.29
C THR A 329 -2.10 -7.15 -12.82
N PHE A 330 -1.00 -6.97 -12.09
CA PHE A 330 0.30 -7.51 -12.48
C PHE A 330 0.35 -9.04 -12.34
N LEU A 331 -0.29 -9.60 -11.30
CA LEU A 331 -0.36 -11.06 -11.12
C LEU A 331 -1.10 -11.75 -12.27
N ARG A 332 -2.18 -11.15 -12.84
CA ARG A 332 -2.82 -11.67 -14.07
C ARG A 332 -1.85 -11.68 -15.25
N HIS A 333 -1.04 -10.61 -15.38
CA HIS A 333 -0.04 -10.53 -16.42
C HIS A 333 1.03 -11.61 -16.24
N TYR A 334 1.53 -11.81 -15.02
CA TYR A 334 2.51 -12.85 -14.70
C TYR A 334 1.94 -14.27 -14.89
N LEU A 335 0.69 -14.50 -14.54
CA LEU A 335 0.01 -15.77 -14.78
C LEU A 335 0.03 -16.16 -16.26
N LYS A 336 -0.07 -15.19 -17.17
CA LYS A 336 -0.09 -15.39 -18.61
C LYS A 336 1.30 -15.57 -19.21
N TRP A 337 2.28 -14.77 -18.79
CA TRP A 337 3.53 -14.58 -19.51
C TRP A 337 4.77 -15.15 -18.80
N VAL A 338 4.75 -15.33 -17.48
CA VAL A 338 5.89 -15.87 -16.75
C VAL A 338 5.88 -17.41 -16.79
N PRO A 339 6.99 -18.06 -17.19
CA PRO A 339 7.08 -19.51 -17.17
C PRO A 339 6.96 -20.09 -15.77
N ARG A 340 6.27 -21.25 -15.64
CA ARG A 340 6.00 -21.90 -14.34
C ARG A 340 7.26 -22.05 -13.48
N HIS A 341 8.35 -22.52 -14.07
CA HIS A 341 9.59 -22.82 -13.37
C HIS A 341 10.36 -21.57 -12.90
N ALA A 342 10.04 -20.37 -13.41
CA ALA A 342 10.73 -19.14 -13.01
C ALA A 342 10.47 -18.79 -11.54
N PHE A 343 9.30 -19.12 -11.02
CA PHE A 343 8.90 -18.85 -9.64
C PHE A 343 9.03 -20.06 -8.70
N GLY A 344 9.87 -21.06 -9.05
CA GLY A 344 10.03 -22.30 -8.26
C GLY A 344 10.58 -22.10 -6.83
N THR A 345 11.20 -20.97 -6.54
CA THR A 345 11.70 -20.60 -5.19
C THR A 345 10.72 -19.78 -4.38
N LEU A 346 9.64 -19.24 -5.00
CA LEU A 346 8.67 -18.45 -4.29
C LEU A 346 7.90 -19.30 -3.27
N ARG A 347 7.89 -18.84 -2.04
CA ARG A 347 7.06 -19.39 -0.99
C ARG A 347 5.70 -18.68 -0.94
N ARG A 348 5.68 -17.37 -1.24
CA ARG A 348 4.46 -16.57 -1.19
C ARG A 348 4.47 -15.41 -2.19
N MET A 349 3.30 -15.10 -2.71
CA MET A 349 2.99 -13.88 -3.43
C MET A 349 2.09 -13.02 -2.55
N VAL A 350 2.39 -11.73 -2.45
CA VAL A 350 1.59 -10.77 -1.67
C VAL A 350 0.90 -9.82 -2.62
N SER A 351 -0.41 -9.86 -2.59
CA SER A 351 -1.28 -9.04 -3.41
C SER A 351 -1.84 -7.89 -2.57
N GLY A 352 -1.81 -6.68 -3.12
CA GLY A 352 -2.36 -5.50 -2.47
C GLY A 352 -2.79 -4.43 -3.46
N ALA A 353 -3.36 -3.34 -2.95
CA ALA A 353 -3.85 -2.18 -3.68
C ALA A 353 -5.15 -2.39 -4.50
N GLU A 354 -5.53 -3.62 -4.77
CA GLU A 354 -6.77 -4.01 -5.45
C GLU A 354 -7.31 -5.29 -4.79
N LYS A 355 -8.63 -5.56 -4.89
CA LYS A 355 -9.24 -6.82 -4.44
C LYS A 355 -8.68 -7.98 -5.26
N LEU A 356 -8.26 -9.04 -4.59
CA LEU A 356 -7.76 -10.26 -5.24
C LEU A 356 -8.94 -11.20 -5.56
N PRO A 357 -9.29 -11.41 -6.84
CA PRO A 357 -10.32 -12.37 -7.21
C PRO A 357 -9.92 -13.79 -6.81
N PHE A 358 -10.91 -14.55 -6.33
CA PHE A 358 -10.70 -15.93 -5.88
C PHE A 358 -10.12 -16.83 -7.00
N GLU A 359 -10.64 -16.69 -8.23
CA GLU A 359 -10.19 -17.45 -9.40
C GLU A 359 -8.72 -17.15 -9.72
N LEU A 360 -8.32 -15.88 -9.63
CA LEU A 360 -6.93 -15.48 -9.86
C LEU A 360 -6.00 -16.08 -8.80
N ARG A 361 -6.41 -16.03 -7.53
CA ARG A 361 -5.65 -16.63 -6.43
C ARG A 361 -5.45 -18.14 -6.64
N THR A 362 -6.53 -18.85 -6.98
CA THR A 362 -6.52 -20.29 -7.24
C THR A 362 -5.66 -20.64 -8.44
N ALA A 363 -5.76 -19.90 -9.54
CA ALA A 363 -4.97 -20.10 -10.74
C ALA A 363 -3.47 -19.87 -10.51
N LEU A 364 -3.10 -18.82 -9.74
CA LEU A 364 -1.71 -18.55 -9.37
C LEU A 364 -1.13 -19.65 -8.49
N HIS A 365 -1.89 -20.10 -7.48
CA HIS A 365 -1.47 -21.20 -6.62
C HIS A 365 -1.28 -22.51 -7.42
N ALA A 366 -2.23 -22.87 -8.27
CA ALA A 366 -2.14 -24.06 -9.11
C ALA A 366 -0.96 -24.00 -10.09
N ARG A 367 -0.66 -22.82 -10.66
CA ARG A 367 0.42 -22.66 -11.64
C ARG A 367 1.81 -22.64 -10.98
N PHE A 368 1.98 -21.88 -9.89
CA PHE A 368 3.31 -21.61 -9.33
C PHE A 368 3.61 -22.36 -8.03
N GLY A 369 2.61 -22.98 -7.40
CA GLY A 369 2.79 -23.81 -6.19
C GLY A 369 3.10 -23.03 -4.92
N CYS A 370 2.94 -21.68 -4.93
CA CYS A 370 3.18 -20.82 -3.76
C CYS A 370 1.87 -20.29 -3.16
N GLU A 371 1.91 -19.84 -1.91
CA GLU A 371 0.78 -19.17 -1.29
C GLU A 371 0.54 -17.79 -1.93
N VAL A 372 -0.73 -17.41 -2.07
CA VAL A 372 -1.12 -16.07 -2.53
C VAL A 372 -1.92 -15.40 -1.42
N LEU A 373 -1.31 -14.39 -0.80
CA LEU A 373 -1.83 -13.67 0.36
C LEU A 373 -2.34 -12.30 -0.06
N GLU A 374 -3.55 -11.96 0.37
CA GLU A 374 -4.13 -10.65 0.16
C GLU A 374 -3.91 -9.76 1.37
N GLY A 375 -3.59 -8.48 1.13
CA GLY A 375 -3.55 -7.44 2.14
C GLY A 375 -4.28 -6.18 1.69
N TYR A 376 -4.83 -5.45 2.67
CA TYR A 376 -5.46 -4.16 2.45
C TYR A 376 -4.58 -3.05 2.99
N GLY A 377 -4.58 -1.95 2.26
CA GLY A 377 -3.85 -0.76 2.65
C GLY A 377 -4.22 0.46 1.84
N LEU A 378 -3.76 1.61 2.32
CA LEU A 378 -3.97 2.92 1.71
C LEU A 378 -2.74 3.78 1.97
N THR A 379 -2.50 4.75 1.11
CA THR A 379 -1.32 5.62 1.21
C THR A 379 -1.26 6.34 2.55
N GLU A 380 -2.41 6.73 3.07
CA GLU A 380 -2.58 7.41 4.36
C GLU A 380 -2.21 6.53 5.58
N ALA A 381 -2.08 5.21 5.37
CA ALA A 381 -1.65 4.25 6.40
C ALA A 381 -0.21 3.71 6.21
N ALA A 382 0.56 4.23 5.26
CA ALA A 382 1.99 4.01 5.01
C ALA A 382 2.47 2.58 4.63
N PRO A 383 1.84 1.67 3.89
CA PRO A 383 0.43 1.64 3.50
C PRO A 383 -0.41 0.57 4.20
N VAL A 384 0.18 -0.47 4.84
CA VAL A 384 -0.51 -1.71 5.20
C VAL A 384 -1.40 -1.52 6.43
N VAL A 385 -2.65 -1.92 6.31
CA VAL A 385 -3.65 -1.90 7.39
C VAL A 385 -3.94 -3.30 7.90
N SER A 386 -4.18 -4.23 6.98
CA SER A 386 -4.46 -5.63 7.31
C SER A 386 -3.78 -6.59 6.33
N LEU A 387 -3.56 -7.82 6.75
CA LEU A 387 -2.84 -8.82 5.97
C LEU A 387 -3.33 -10.23 6.32
N ASN A 388 -3.56 -11.05 5.30
CA ASN A 388 -3.62 -12.49 5.46
C ASN A 388 -2.19 -13.03 5.67
N LEU A 389 -2.07 -14.01 6.55
CA LEU A 389 -0.79 -14.64 6.89
C LEU A 389 -0.82 -16.12 6.53
N SER A 390 0.35 -16.67 6.27
CA SER A 390 0.51 -18.12 6.11
C SER A 390 0.01 -18.85 7.34
N MET A 391 -0.59 -20.02 7.12
CA MET A 391 -0.94 -20.91 8.23
C MET A 391 0.36 -21.28 8.97
N PRO A 392 0.40 -21.19 10.29
CA PRO A 392 1.55 -21.69 11.03
C PRO A 392 1.73 -23.18 10.74
N ALA A 393 2.97 -23.63 10.59
CA ALA A 393 3.26 -25.06 10.48
C ALA A 393 2.60 -25.80 11.64
N ARG A 394 1.92 -26.93 11.35
CA ARG A 394 1.22 -27.75 12.36
C ARG A 394 2.18 -28.09 13.50
N GLY A 395 1.99 -27.46 14.65
CA GLY A 395 2.69 -27.74 15.89
C GLY A 395 1.78 -28.44 16.89
N ILE A 396 2.34 -28.90 18.00
CA ILE A 396 1.61 -29.51 19.11
C ILE A 396 0.55 -28.50 19.61
N GLY A 397 -0.72 -28.87 19.63
CA GLY A 397 -1.84 -28.01 20.02
C GLY A 397 -2.64 -27.43 18.85
N ALA A 398 -2.71 -28.13 17.72
CA ALA A 398 -3.39 -27.70 16.49
C ALA A 398 -4.88 -27.30 16.65
N GLU A 399 -5.53 -27.71 17.72
CA GLU A 399 -6.96 -27.42 18.00
C GLU A 399 -7.23 -25.95 18.38
N THR A 400 -6.20 -25.18 18.78
CA THR A 400 -6.30 -23.77 19.20
C THR A 400 -5.62 -22.79 18.25
N ILE A 401 -5.12 -23.24 17.09
CA ILE A 401 -4.43 -22.37 16.15
C ILE A 401 -5.44 -21.49 15.43
N GLN A 402 -5.34 -20.18 15.63
CA GLN A 402 -6.08 -19.21 14.84
C GLN A 402 -5.61 -19.27 13.38
N HIS A 403 -6.55 -19.45 12.45
CA HIS A 403 -6.25 -19.37 11.02
C HIS A 403 -5.59 -18.03 10.70
N GLY A 404 -4.48 -18.05 9.93
CA GLY A 404 -3.76 -16.85 9.50
C GLY A 404 -4.46 -16.11 8.37
N SER A 405 -5.31 -16.82 7.61
CA SER A 405 -6.03 -16.30 6.43
C SER A 405 -7.48 -16.76 6.43
N SER A 406 -8.32 -16.01 5.74
CA SER A 406 -9.71 -16.33 5.44
C SER A 406 -10.01 -15.94 4.00
N ASP A 407 -10.69 -16.83 3.26
CA ASP A 407 -11.00 -16.63 1.85
C ASP A 407 -11.89 -15.40 1.63
N GLY A 408 -11.54 -14.57 0.66
CA GLY A 408 -12.24 -13.33 0.35
C GLY A 408 -12.02 -12.19 1.36
N SER A 409 -11.25 -12.43 2.44
CA SER A 409 -10.86 -11.37 3.38
C SER A 409 -9.56 -10.69 2.96
N ALA A 410 -9.42 -9.44 3.37
CA ALA A 410 -8.17 -8.69 3.29
C ALA A 410 -7.25 -8.93 4.53
N GLY A 411 -7.51 -9.99 5.30
CA GLY A 411 -6.75 -10.36 6.49
C GLY A 411 -7.22 -9.66 7.76
N ARG A 412 -6.39 -9.78 8.81
CA ARG A 412 -6.60 -9.10 10.10
C ARG A 412 -5.79 -7.82 10.17
N LEU A 413 -6.27 -6.87 10.99
CA LEU A 413 -5.53 -5.64 11.29
C LEU A 413 -4.13 -5.96 11.82
N LEU A 414 -3.17 -5.16 11.38
CA LEU A 414 -1.81 -5.23 11.90
C LEU A 414 -1.75 -4.80 13.39
N PRO A 415 -0.80 -5.33 14.18
CA PRO A 415 -0.57 -4.89 15.55
C PRO A 415 -0.38 -3.38 15.65
N GLY A 416 -0.98 -2.75 16.68
CA GLY A 416 -0.85 -1.31 16.89
C GLY A 416 -1.70 -0.45 15.93
N ILE A 417 -2.70 -1.03 15.28
CA ILE A 417 -3.77 -0.32 14.59
C ILE A 417 -5.07 -0.55 15.35
N ALA A 418 -5.74 0.53 15.69
CA ALA A 418 -7.10 0.52 16.21
C ALA A 418 -8.10 0.79 15.10
N MET A 419 -9.27 0.19 15.20
CA MET A 419 -10.40 0.44 14.31
C MET A 419 -11.67 0.73 15.10
N LYS A 420 -12.58 1.43 14.47
CA LYS A 420 -13.99 1.50 14.81
C LYS A 420 -14.83 1.52 13.54
N LEU A 421 -16.05 1.07 13.64
CA LEU A 421 -17.03 1.15 12.56
C LEU A 421 -17.98 2.30 12.83
N LEU A 422 -18.25 3.05 11.79
CA LEU A 422 -19.18 4.18 11.80
C LEU A 422 -20.37 3.84 10.92
N ASP A 423 -21.52 4.40 11.24
CA ASP A 423 -22.65 4.44 10.34
C ASP A 423 -22.28 5.26 9.09
N PRO A 424 -22.46 4.72 7.88
CA PRO A 424 -22.02 5.40 6.65
C PRO A 424 -22.74 6.73 6.35
N GLU A 425 -23.98 6.94 6.89
CA GLU A 425 -24.77 8.13 6.64
C GLU A 425 -24.55 9.19 7.71
N THR A 426 -24.64 8.80 8.99
CA THR A 426 -24.58 9.73 10.13
C THR A 426 -23.17 9.93 10.65
N LEU A 427 -22.25 9.06 10.31
CA LEU A 427 -20.89 8.98 10.86
C LEU A 427 -20.88 8.77 12.39
N ALA A 428 -21.99 8.32 12.96
CA ALA A 428 -22.08 7.94 14.36
C ALA A 428 -21.29 6.63 14.60
N GLU A 429 -20.69 6.51 15.78
CA GLU A 429 -20.02 5.27 16.17
C GLU A 429 -21.04 4.13 16.32
N ALA A 430 -20.72 2.95 15.79
CA ALA A 430 -21.48 1.72 15.91
C ALA A 430 -20.68 0.66 16.68
N PRO A 431 -20.55 0.76 18.00
CA PRO A 431 -19.68 -0.10 18.79
C PRO A 431 -20.11 -1.57 18.72
N GLY A 432 -19.17 -2.46 18.36
CA GLY A 432 -19.43 -3.89 18.22
C GLY A 432 -20.24 -4.26 16.97
N ALA A 433 -20.49 -3.32 16.06
CA ALA A 433 -21.11 -3.62 14.78
C ALA A 433 -20.26 -4.59 13.96
N GLN A 434 -20.93 -5.38 13.11
CA GLN A 434 -20.27 -6.28 12.19
C GLN A 434 -19.88 -5.58 10.88
N ARG A 435 -20.64 -4.56 10.49
CA ARG A 435 -20.53 -3.85 9.23
C ARG A 435 -20.59 -2.34 9.46
N GLY A 436 -19.79 -1.58 8.70
CA GLY A 436 -19.82 -0.12 8.78
C GLY A 436 -18.69 0.52 7.99
N LEU A 437 -18.67 1.85 8.02
CA LEU A 437 -17.60 2.66 7.46
C LEU A 437 -16.36 2.57 8.37
N LEU A 438 -15.25 2.17 7.80
CA LEU A 438 -14.01 1.93 8.54
C LEU A 438 -13.33 3.24 8.93
N ALA A 439 -13.10 3.44 10.22
CA ALA A 439 -12.23 4.47 10.76
C ALA A 439 -11.03 3.83 11.47
N LEU A 440 -9.83 4.36 11.23
CA LEU A 440 -8.55 3.81 11.68
C LEU A 440 -7.77 4.82 12.52
N ARG A 441 -7.02 4.30 13.51
CA ARG A 441 -6.03 5.05 14.27
C ARG A 441 -4.78 4.19 14.48
N GLY A 442 -3.59 4.80 14.35
CA GLY A 442 -2.33 4.10 14.54
C GLY A 442 -1.13 5.00 14.28
N GLY A 443 0.04 4.57 14.74
CA GLY A 443 1.28 5.29 14.50
C GLY A 443 1.70 5.37 13.02
N ASN A 444 1.12 4.52 12.19
CA ASN A 444 1.32 4.48 10.74
C ASN A 444 0.36 5.40 9.96
N LEU A 445 -0.68 5.96 10.59
CA LEU A 445 -1.64 6.85 9.95
C LEU A 445 -1.10 8.29 9.89
N VAL A 446 -1.28 8.96 8.73
CA VAL A 446 -0.97 10.38 8.60
C VAL A 446 -1.95 11.25 9.40
N ALA A 447 -1.51 12.45 9.78
CA ALA A 447 -2.35 13.40 10.52
C ALA A 447 -3.24 14.25 9.59
N GLY A 448 -2.98 14.27 8.28
CA GLY A 448 -3.73 15.06 7.30
C GLY A 448 -3.09 15.02 5.93
N TYR A 449 -3.73 15.64 4.96
CA TYR A 449 -3.18 15.87 3.62
C TYR A 449 -2.39 17.19 3.56
N LEU A 450 -1.57 17.33 2.55
CA LEU A 450 -0.87 18.58 2.29
C LEU A 450 -1.89 19.69 1.96
N GLY A 451 -1.81 20.83 2.68
CA GLY A 451 -2.65 21.99 2.40
C GLY A 451 -4.10 21.87 2.85
N GLU A 452 -4.35 21.31 4.01
CA GLU A 452 -5.69 21.30 4.67
C GLU A 452 -6.85 20.64 3.89
N GLN A 453 -6.54 19.85 2.85
CA GLN A 453 -7.55 19.17 2.05
C GLN A 453 -8.23 18.04 2.85
N ALA A 454 -9.54 17.87 2.62
CA ALA A 454 -10.33 16.77 3.18
C ALA A 454 -10.16 16.59 4.71
N LYS A 455 -10.19 17.70 5.46
CA LYS A 455 -10.15 17.70 6.95
C LYS A 455 -11.25 16.85 7.57
N GLU A 456 -12.39 16.73 6.89
CA GLU A 456 -13.53 15.93 7.33
C GLU A 456 -13.21 14.45 7.51
N LYS A 457 -12.15 13.96 6.84
CA LYS A 457 -11.66 12.58 6.99
C LYS A 457 -10.87 12.35 8.28
N PHE A 458 -10.46 13.39 8.96
CA PHE A 458 -9.66 13.30 10.19
C PHE A 458 -10.48 13.88 11.37
N ARG A 459 -11.02 12.99 12.21
CA ARG A 459 -11.83 13.37 13.37
C ARG A 459 -11.29 12.73 14.64
N ASP A 460 -10.98 13.54 15.65
CA ASP A 460 -10.53 13.07 16.96
C ASP A 460 -9.38 12.06 16.93
N GLY A 461 -8.43 12.26 16.00
CA GLY A 461 -7.29 11.38 15.78
C GLY A 461 -7.62 10.08 15.02
N TRP A 462 -8.84 9.94 14.48
CA TRP A 462 -9.26 8.86 13.61
C TRP A 462 -9.25 9.30 12.15
N TYR A 463 -8.75 8.45 11.28
CA TYR A 463 -8.84 8.61 9.84
C TYR A 463 -10.02 7.80 9.30
N ILE A 464 -10.98 8.47 8.66
CA ILE A 464 -12.15 7.88 8.02
C ILE A 464 -11.76 7.49 6.59
N THR A 465 -11.65 6.18 6.33
CA THR A 465 -11.08 5.66 5.08
C THR A 465 -11.97 5.93 3.86
N GLY A 466 -13.27 5.93 4.06
CA GLY A 466 -14.26 5.90 3.00
C GLY A 466 -14.59 4.48 2.51
N ASP A 467 -13.97 3.46 3.10
CA ASP A 467 -14.23 2.06 2.76
C ASP A 467 -15.26 1.46 3.74
N VAL A 468 -16.30 0.82 3.20
CA VAL A 468 -17.28 0.04 3.96
C VAL A 468 -16.76 -1.38 4.09
N VAL A 469 -16.75 -1.88 5.32
CA VAL A 469 -16.19 -3.19 5.65
C VAL A 469 -17.14 -4.00 6.49
N ARG A 470 -16.97 -5.33 6.42
CA ARG A 470 -17.50 -6.29 7.37
C ARG A 470 -16.36 -6.95 8.12
N VAL A 471 -16.52 -7.12 9.43
CA VAL A 471 -15.55 -7.78 10.31
C VAL A 471 -16.21 -9.00 10.93
N ASP A 472 -15.63 -10.19 10.72
CA ASP A 472 -16.14 -11.41 11.31
C ASP A 472 -15.74 -11.57 12.79
N ASP A 473 -16.26 -12.59 13.46
CA ASP A 473 -15.97 -12.86 14.86
C ASP A 473 -14.51 -13.29 15.10
N SER A 474 -13.81 -13.74 14.07
CA SER A 474 -12.37 -14.02 14.10
C SER A 474 -11.51 -12.79 13.85
N GLY A 475 -12.10 -11.65 13.49
CA GLY A 475 -11.42 -10.37 13.24
C GLY A 475 -10.89 -10.21 11.83
N PHE A 476 -11.31 -11.04 10.88
CA PHE A 476 -10.98 -10.85 9.48
C PHE A 476 -11.81 -9.73 8.86
N LEU A 477 -11.14 -8.89 8.09
CA LEU A 477 -11.71 -7.71 7.41
C LEU A 477 -12.12 -8.09 5.98
N PHE A 478 -13.37 -7.85 5.63
CA PHE A 478 -13.90 -8.03 4.28
C PHE A 478 -14.26 -6.66 3.70
N LEU A 479 -13.66 -6.30 2.58
CA LEU A 479 -13.93 -5.05 1.88
C LEU A 479 -15.21 -5.21 1.05
N GLU A 480 -16.22 -4.42 1.35
CA GLU A 480 -17.49 -4.45 0.63
C GLU A 480 -17.61 -3.34 -0.44
N GLY A 481 -16.79 -2.30 -0.33
CA GLY A 481 -16.70 -1.22 -1.30
C GLY A 481 -16.36 0.12 -0.66
N ARG A 482 -16.37 1.17 -1.47
CA ARG A 482 -16.22 2.56 -1.00
C ARG A 482 -17.56 3.23 -0.91
N VAL A 483 -17.75 4.14 0.05
CA VAL A 483 -19.00 4.95 0.14
C VAL A 483 -19.34 5.60 -1.19
N SER A 484 -18.33 6.08 -1.93
CA SER A 484 -18.51 6.61 -3.30
C SER A 484 -18.86 5.56 -4.36
N ARG A 485 -18.93 4.29 -4.00
CA ARG A 485 -19.29 3.13 -4.84
C ARG A 485 -20.54 2.45 -4.32
N PHE A 486 -21.36 3.19 -3.61
CA PHE A 486 -22.71 2.80 -3.23
C PHE A 486 -23.71 3.81 -3.81
N SER A 487 -24.85 3.33 -4.23
CA SER A 487 -25.99 4.14 -4.62
C SER A 487 -27.14 3.94 -3.65
N LYS A 488 -27.80 5.03 -3.28
CA LYS A 488 -29.02 4.97 -2.46
C LYS A 488 -30.24 4.90 -3.37
N ILE A 489 -30.78 3.70 -3.52
CA ILE A 489 -31.90 3.42 -4.44
C ILE A 489 -33.10 3.02 -3.62
N GLY A 490 -34.17 3.83 -3.64
CA GLY A 490 -35.39 3.53 -2.90
C GLY A 490 -35.16 3.35 -1.37
N GLY A 491 -34.14 4.00 -0.81
CA GLY A 491 -33.79 3.91 0.60
C GLY A 491 -32.74 2.82 0.93
N GLU A 492 -32.40 1.94 0.01
CA GLU A 492 -31.39 0.89 0.20
C GLU A 492 -30.02 1.31 -0.34
N MET A 493 -28.96 0.94 0.40
CA MET A 493 -27.57 1.15 -0.02
C MET A 493 -27.09 -0.03 -0.86
N VAL A 494 -26.98 0.18 -2.17
CA VAL A 494 -26.57 -0.82 -3.15
C VAL A 494 -25.09 -0.68 -3.48
N SER A 495 -24.30 -1.72 -3.23
CA SER A 495 -22.87 -1.76 -3.55
C SER A 495 -22.67 -1.99 -5.06
N HIS A 496 -22.01 -1.07 -5.75
CA HIS A 496 -21.65 -1.22 -7.16
C HIS A 496 -20.74 -2.44 -7.38
N GLY A 497 -19.80 -2.69 -6.48
CA GLY A 497 -18.90 -3.84 -6.56
C GLY A 497 -19.64 -5.19 -6.44
N ALA A 498 -20.62 -5.28 -5.57
CA ALA A 498 -21.43 -6.50 -5.43
C ALA A 498 -22.28 -6.76 -6.70
N VAL A 499 -22.78 -5.70 -7.34
CA VAL A 499 -23.47 -5.81 -8.63
C VAL A 499 -22.52 -6.25 -9.74
N GLU A 500 -21.31 -5.69 -9.79
CA GLU A 500 -20.27 -6.09 -10.75
C GLU A 500 -19.84 -7.55 -10.59
N GLU A 501 -19.70 -8.04 -9.35
CA GLU A 501 -19.44 -9.46 -9.06
C GLU A 501 -20.57 -10.36 -9.59
N ALA A 502 -21.81 -10.01 -9.28
CA ALA A 502 -22.96 -10.77 -9.75
C ALA A 502 -23.06 -10.82 -11.29
N ILE A 503 -22.70 -9.71 -11.97
CA ILE A 503 -22.62 -9.65 -13.43
C ILE A 503 -21.48 -10.54 -13.94
N ALA A 504 -20.31 -10.46 -13.36
CA ALA A 504 -19.15 -11.26 -13.76
C ALA A 504 -19.44 -12.77 -13.64
N GLU A 505 -20.10 -13.20 -12.57
CA GLU A 505 -20.54 -14.58 -12.38
C GLU A 505 -21.64 -14.99 -13.39
N ALA A 506 -22.62 -14.11 -13.64
CA ALA A 506 -23.72 -14.39 -14.56
C ALA A 506 -23.26 -14.53 -16.02
N PHE A 507 -22.17 -13.88 -16.38
CA PHE A 507 -21.59 -13.85 -17.73
C PHE A 507 -20.15 -14.40 -17.75
N SER A 508 -19.82 -15.34 -16.89
CA SER A 508 -18.46 -15.92 -16.75
C SER A 508 -17.91 -16.53 -18.05
N GLY A 509 -18.79 -16.98 -18.96
CA GLY A 509 -18.41 -17.47 -20.29
C GLY A 509 -18.04 -16.38 -21.32
N GLN A 510 -18.26 -15.10 -21.00
CA GLN A 510 -17.94 -13.99 -21.89
C GLN A 510 -16.79 -13.16 -21.29
N PRO A 511 -15.62 -13.10 -21.94
CA PRO A 511 -14.55 -12.23 -21.45
C PRO A 511 -14.94 -10.76 -21.56
N GLY A 512 -14.61 -9.96 -20.55
CA GLY A 512 -14.90 -8.53 -20.56
C GLY A 512 -14.73 -7.88 -19.20
N GLN A 513 -14.92 -6.57 -19.15
CA GLN A 513 -14.83 -5.75 -17.95
C GLN A 513 -16.15 -5.01 -17.74
N ASP A 514 -16.54 -4.86 -16.51
CA ASP A 514 -17.79 -4.25 -16.08
C ASP A 514 -17.51 -3.11 -15.10
N CYS A 515 -18.25 -2.02 -15.21
CA CYS A 515 -18.26 -0.92 -14.25
C CYS A 515 -19.68 -0.45 -14.01
N VAL A 516 -20.13 -0.52 -12.77
CA VAL A 516 -21.44 -0.01 -12.36
C VAL A 516 -21.24 1.35 -11.70
N VAL A 517 -22.05 2.33 -12.09
CA VAL A 517 -22.08 3.67 -11.48
C VAL A 517 -23.51 4.07 -11.16
N GLY A 518 -23.67 4.89 -10.12
CA GLY A 518 -24.96 5.51 -9.78
C GLY A 518 -25.10 6.85 -10.47
N VAL A 519 -26.24 7.09 -11.09
CA VAL A 519 -26.60 8.40 -11.64
C VAL A 519 -27.85 8.93 -10.95
N PRO A 520 -28.02 10.25 -10.77
CA PRO A 520 -29.21 10.82 -10.19
C PRO A 520 -30.50 10.41 -10.96
N CYS A 521 -31.51 10.00 -10.21
CA CYS A 521 -32.82 9.63 -10.74
C CYS A 521 -33.92 10.33 -9.94
N PRO A 522 -34.81 11.13 -10.57
CA PRO A 522 -35.86 11.89 -9.87
C PRO A 522 -36.78 11.04 -8.99
N ASP A 523 -37.10 9.83 -9.42
CA ASP A 523 -38.12 8.98 -8.77
C ASP A 523 -37.54 8.17 -7.58
N LYS A 524 -36.22 7.88 -7.57
CA LYS A 524 -35.62 6.90 -6.63
C LYS A 524 -34.33 7.38 -5.98
N GLY A 525 -33.98 8.66 -6.15
CA GLY A 525 -32.72 9.23 -5.71
C GLY A 525 -31.60 8.94 -6.69
N GLU A 526 -31.25 7.65 -6.89
CA GLU A 526 -30.24 7.21 -7.85
C GLU A 526 -30.73 5.98 -8.63
N GLU A 527 -30.14 5.75 -9.79
CA GLU A 527 -30.27 4.50 -10.55
C GLU A 527 -28.88 3.98 -10.99
N LEU A 528 -28.78 2.66 -11.16
CA LEU A 528 -27.56 2.02 -11.61
C LEU A 528 -27.45 2.01 -13.13
N VAL A 529 -26.26 2.36 -13.62
CA VAL A 529 -25.84 2.27 -15.00
C VAL A 529 -24.67 1.31 -15.10
N LEU A 530 -24.75 0.32 -15.99
CA LEU A 530 -23.66 -0.59 -16.31
C LEU A 530 -22.93 -0.08 -17.55
N LEU A 531 -21.62 0.18 -17.41
CA LEU A 531 -20.70 0.27 -18.54
C LEU A 531 -19.98 -1.08 -18.68
N THR A 532 -19.99 -1.66 -19.87
CA THR A 532 -19.40 -2.99 -20.09
C THR A 532 -18.69 -3.07 -21.44
N THR A 533 -17.62 -3.86 -21.49
CA THR A 533 -16.96 -4.23 -22.75
C THR A 533 -17.55 -5.52 -23.33
N ARG A 534 -18.47 -6.18 -22.60
CA ARG A 534 -19.18 -7.40 -23.05
C ARG A 534 -20.35 -7.03 -23.94
N SER A 535 -20.75 -7.96 -24.80
CA SER A 535 -22.01 -7.83 -25.56
C SER A 535 -23.17 -8.34 -24.70
N ILE A 536 -23.69 -7.46 -23.86
CA ILE A 536 -24.82 -7.75 -22.95
C ILE A 536 -25.95 -6.78 -23.26
N ASP A 537 -27.14 -7.30 -23.63
CA ASP A 537 -28.33 -6.51 -23.67
C ASP A 537 -29.02 -6.43 -22.30
N ARG A 538 -29.92 -5.45 -22.15
CA ARG A 538 -30.62 -5.21 -20.90
C ARG A 538 -31.53 -6.38 -20.47
N GLU A 539 -32.15 -7.07 -21.40
CA GLU A 539 -33.07 -8.18 -21.08
C GLU A 539 -32.29 -9.42 -20.65
N ALA A 540 -31.16 -9.71 -21.30
CA ALA A 540 -30.26 -10.77 -20.90
C ALA A 540 -29.66 -10.49 -19.51
N LEU A 541 -29.25 -9.24 -19.23
CA LEU A 541 -28.80 -8.82 -17.91
C LEU A 541 -29.84 -9.10 -16.83
N ARG A 542 -31.09 -8.62 -17.06
CA ARG A 542 -32.20 -8.80 -16.12
C ARG A 542 -32.53 -10.28 -15.87
N ARG A 543 -32.64 -11.08 -16.91
CA ARG A 543 -32.96 -12.52 -16.80
C ARG A 543 -31.86 -13.27 -16.01
N ASN A 544 -30.60 -13.06 -16.37
CA ASN A 544 -29.48 -13.77 -15.74
C ASN A 544 -29.28 -13.38 -14.28
N LEU A 545 -29.44 -12.10 -13.92
CA LEU A 545 -29.33 -11.67 -12.52
C LEU A 545 -30.57 -12.11 -11.70
N ALA A 546 -31.76 -12.04 -12.25
CA ALA A 546 -32.98 -12.50 -11.57
C ALA A 546 -32.97 -14.02 -11.31
N SER A 547 -32.44 -14.84 -12.22
CA SER A 547 -32.32 -16.28 -12.04
C SER A 547 -31.32 -16.65 -10.89
N ARG A 548 -30.45 -15.72 -10.50
CA ARG A 548 -29.51 -15.85 -9.40
C ARG A 548 -30.00 -15.19 -8.11
N ALA A 549 -31.28 -14.85 -8.03
CA ALA A 549 -31.92 -14.19 -6.89
C ALA A 549 -31.28 -12.83 -6.51
N VAL A 550 -30.66 -12.14 -7.47
CA VAL A 550 -30.18 -10.77 -7.28
C VAL A 550 -31.38 -9.84 -7.13
N PRO A 551 -31.45 -8.99 -6.07
CA PRO A 551 -32.56 -8.09 -5.86
C PRO A 551 -32.81 -7.17 -7.06
N ASN A 552 -34.07 -6.89 -7.40
CA ASN A 552 -34.41 -6.04 -8.56
C ASN A 552 -33.83 -4.63 -8.50
N LEU A 553 -33.62 -4.10 -7.31
CA LEU A 553 -32.98 -2.79 -7.09
C LEU A 553 -31.48 -2.78 -7.48
N TRP A 554 -30.84 -3.94 -7.48
CA TRP A 554 -29.43 -4.10 -7.82
C TRP A 554 -29.20 -4.29 -9.32
N ILE A 555 -30.27 -4.47 -10.12
CA ILE A 555 -30.14 -4.70 -11.56
C ILE A 555 -30.04 -3.36 -12.28
N PRO A 556 -28.91 -3.07 -12.96
CA PRO A 556 -28.75 -1.85 -13.73
C PRO A 556 -29.86 -1.68 -14.78
N ARG A 557 -30.47 -0.49 -14.79
CA ARG A 557 -31.54 -0.18 -15.76
C ARG A 557 -30.99 0.23 -17.11
N THR A 558 -29.78 0.71 -17.15
CA THR A 558 -29.09 1.18 -18.33
C THR A 558 -27.82 0.37 -18.53
N VAL A 559 -27.63 -0.13 -19.75
CA VAL A 559 -26.41 -0.83 -20.17
C VAL A 559 -25.78 -0.01 -21.30
N ILE A 560 -24.52 0.33 -21.15
CA ILE A 560 -23.71 1.08 -22.11
C ILE A 560 -22.55 0.18 -22.51
N GLN A 561 -22.56 -0.28 -23.75
CA GLN A 561 -21.44 -1.02 -24.30
C GLN A 561 -20.36 -0.04 -24.74
N VAL A 562 -19.12 -0.27 -24.30
CA VAL A 562 -17.94 0.53 -24.64
C VAL A 562 -16.81 -0.37 -25.14
N PRO A 563 -15.99 0.11 -26.10
CA PRO A 563 -14.84 -0.69 -26.57
C PRO A 563 -13.84 -0.97 -25.47
N GLN A 564 -13.65 0.00 -24.56
CA GLN A 564 -12.76 -0.07 -23.41
C GLN A 564 -13.30 0.83 -22.30
N LEU A 565 -13.22 0.36 -21.06
CA LEU A 565 -13.55 1.19 -19.90
C LEU A 565 -12.49 2.27 -19.70
N PRO A 566 -12.88 3.51 -19.31
CA PRO A 566 -11.93 4.54 -18.89
C PRO A 566 -11.01 4.02 -17.81
N ALA A 567 -9.70 4.16 -18.02
CA ALA A 567 -8.68 3.72 -17.08
C ALA A 567 -7.52 4.70 -17.02
N PHE A 568 -6.89 4.80 -15.87
CA PHE A 568 -5.64 5.54 -15.71
C PHE A 568 -4.46 4.77 -16.33
N ALA A 569 -3.36 5.46 -16.61
CA ALA A 569 -2.13 4.83 -17.10
C ALA A 569 -1.56 3.74 -16.16
N SER A 570 -1.99 3.70 -14.90
CA SER A 570 -1.69 2.65 -13.93
C SER A 570 -2.51 1.35 -14.13
N GLY A 571 -3.43 1.33 -15.09
CA GLY A 571 -4.37 0.23 -15.29
C GLY A 571 -5.59 0.26 -14.36
N LYS A 572 -5.65 1.17 -13.39
CA LYS A 572 -6.82 1.34 -12.52
C LYS A 572 -7.95 2.02 -13.27
N LEU A 573 -9.18 1.56 -13.00
CA LEU A 573 -10.40 2.12 -13.56
C LEU A 573 -10.55 3.62 -13.20
N ASP A 574 -10.82 4.46 -14.18
CA ASP A 574 -11.18 5.87 -14.00
C ASP A 574 -12.70 5.99 -13.77
N LEU A 575 -13.09 5.88 -12.51
CA LEU A 575 -14.49 5.97 -12.10
C LEU A 575 -15.15 7.31 -12.46
N ALA A 576 -14.38 8.41 -12.42
CA ALA A 576 -14.90 9.72 -12.80
C ALA A 576 -15.19 9.80 -14.31
N GLY A 577 -14.31 9.19 -15.11
CA GLY A 577 -14.54 9.02 -16.55
C GLY A 577 -15.74 8.13 -16.85
N CYS A 578 -15.91 7.02 -16.11
CA CYS A 578 -17.08 6.14 -16.23
C CYS A 578 -18.38 6.87 -15.86
N LEU A 579 -18.38 7.63 -14.74
CA LEU A 579 -19.55 8.39 -14.31
C LEU A 579 -19.97 9.43 -15.35
N LYS A 580 -19.02 10.20 -15.91
CA LYS A 580 -19.33 11.17 -16.98
C LYS A 580 -19.95 10.54 -18.22
N LEU A 581 -19.49 9.34 -18.61
CA LEU A 581 -20.09 8.60 -19.73
C LEU A 581 -21.53 8.18 -19.39
N ALA A 582 -21.77 7.72 -18.17
CA ALA A 582 -23.10 7.32 -17.72
C ALA A 582 -24.06 8.50 -17.62
N GLU A 583 -23.62 9.63 -17.06
CA GLU A 583 -24.40 10.87 -16.97
C GLU A 583 -24.80 11.40 -18.35
N LYS A 584 -23.86 11.39 -19.30
CA LYS A 584 -24.14 11.79 -20.68
C LYS A 584 -25.23 10.91 -21.32
N ALA A 585 -25.11 9.60 -21.18
CA ALA A 585 -26.10 8.67 -21.73
C ALA A 585 -27.45 8.76 -21.00
N ALA A 586 -27.48 9.07 -19.71
CA ALA A 586 -28.72 9.33 -18.97
C ALA A 586 -29.38 10.62 -19.42
N ALA A 587 -28.62 11.70 -19.65
CA ALA A 587 -29.12 12.99 -20.14
C ALA A 587 -29.70 12.89 -21.56
N GLU A 588 -29.13 12.05 -22.43
CA GLU A 588 -29.64 11.81 -23.79
C GLU A 588 -30.97 11.05 -23.81
N ARG A 589 -31.36 10.40 -22.71
CA ARG A 589 -32.63 9.65 -22.58
C ARG A 589 -33.77 10.45 -21.97
N LEU A 590 -33.50 11.56 -21.29
CA LEU A 590 -34.54 12.45 -20.81
C LEU A 590 -35.24 13.10 -22.04
N PRO A 591 -36.57 12.99 -22.19
CA PRO A 591 -37.26 13.70 -23.27
C PRO A 591 -36.95 15.19 -23.09
N ARG A 592 -36.44 15.83 -24.14
CA ARG A 592 -36.30 17.29 -24.18
C ARG A 592 -37.67 17.87 -23.87
N SER A 593 -37.81 18.55 -22.74
CA SER A 593 -38.97 19.35 -22.43
C SER A 593 -39.25 20.24 -23.64
N PRO A 594 -40.49 20.28 -24.18
CA PRO A 594 -40.80 21.19 -25.26
C PRO A 594 -40.51 22.60 -24.77
N ALA A 595 -39.66 23.31 -25.51
CA ALA A 595 -39.40 24.71 -25.29
C ALA A 595 -40.76 25.44 -25.22
N CYS A 596 -40.99 26.16 -24.13
CA CYS A 596 -42.08 27.16 -24.10
C CYS A 596 -41.87 28.07 -25.30
N ILE A 597 -42.75 27.96 -26.26
CA ILE A 597 -42.90 28.95 -27.33
C ILE A 597 -43.77 30.03 -26.69
N ASP A 598 -43.18 31.19 -26.43
CA ASP A 598 -43.88 32.44 -26.24
C ASP A 598 -44.44 32.96 -27.56
#